data_191f2c954f70ed9684f2da126fdc5e91
#
_entry.id   191f2c954f70ed9684f2da126fdc5e91
#
_cell.length_a   1.000
_cell.length_b   1.000
_cell.length_c   1.000
_cell.angle_alpha   90.00
_cell.angle_beta   90.00
_cell.angle_gamma   90.00
#
_symmetry.space_group_name_H-M   'P 1'
#
loop_
_entity.id
_entity.type
_entity.pdbx_description
1 polymer ?
#
loop_
_entity_poly.entity_id
_entity_poly.type
_entity_poly.pdbx_seq_one_letter_code
_entity_poly.pdbx_strand_id
1 'polypeptide(L)'
;MRRYVLIYLVFLSIGISRKTIVKLATLAPEGTAWHGMLIDMGQEWKKASKKSVQLRIYPGGVIGDERDMVRKMRIGQIHAAAITTEGLSEIVPEFSAYFVPLAFQNSKDINDVTEVLLPSLEQKLEENGFILLHLGELGWVYWFTSKPIKTPMDLKTMKIFTWAGDFKWERLWEKAGYNPVPLASVDILSGLQTGLINSFSTIPLYALS
;
A
#
# COMPACT_ATOMS: atom_id res chain seq x y z
N MET A 1 20.59 -69.60 -27.71
CA MET A 1 19.44 -68.64 -27.75
C MET A 1 19.51 -67.74 -26.53
N ARG A 2 19.95 -66.48 -26.70
CA ARG A 2 20.05 -65.46 -25.61
C ARG A 2 18.75 -64.61 -25.63
N ARG A 3 17.94 -64.75 -24.58
CA ARG A 3 16.74 -63.91 -24.35
C ARG A 3 17.20 -62.56 -23.81
N TYR A 4 17.01 -61.49 -24.58
CA TYR A 4 17.16 -60.11 -24.11
C TYR A 4 15.86 -59.71 -23.39
N VAL A 5 15.93 -59.49 -22.10
CA VAL A 5 14.84 -58.90 -21.30
C VAL A 5 14.99 -57.36 -21.41
N LEU A 6 14.09 -56.73 -22.15
CA LEU A 6 14.01 -55.26 -22.25
C LEU A 6 13.27 -54.75 -21.02
N ILE A 7 14.01 -54.14 -20.10
CA ILE A 7 13.41 -53.45 -18.96
C ILE A 7 13.02 -52.04 -19.43
N TYR A 8 11.71 -51.79 -19.61
CA TYR A 8 11.16 -50.45 -19.80
C TYR A 8 11.14 -49.73 -18.45
N LEU A 9 12.10 -48.82 -18.24
CA LEU A 9 12.07 -47.84 -17.16
C LEU A 9 11.06 -46.71 -17.51
N VAL A 10 9.82 -46.86 -17.04
CA VAL A 10 8.83 -45.80 -17.08
C VAL A 10 9.23 -44.75 -16.04
N PHE A 11 9.90 -43.69 -16.46
CA PHE A 11 10.07 -42.51 -15.63
C PHE A 11 8.69 -41.85 -15.41
N LEU A 12 8.05 -42.18 -14.31
CA LEU A 12 6.95 -41.38 -13.77
C LEU A 12 7.56 -40.04 -13.33
N SER A 13 7.53 -39.05 -14.18
CA SER A 13 7.78 -37.66 -13.80
C SER A 13 6.64 -37.21 -12.87
N ILE A 14 6.79 -37.46 -11.57
CA ILE A 14 5.97 -36.85 -10.55
C ILE A 14 6.29 -35.36 -10.62
N GLY A 15 5.47 -34.63 -11.34
CA GLY A 15 5.51 -33.17 -11.37
C GLY A 15 5.23 -32.69 -9.94
N ILE A 16 6.30 -32.45 -9.16
CA ILE A 16 6.20 -31.77 -7.89
C ILE A 16 5.72 -30.36 -8.21
N SER A 17 4.41 -30.14 -8.13
CA SER A 17 3.84 -28.81 -8.25
C SER A 17 4.44 -27.94 -7.14
N ARG A 18 5.44 -27.14 -7.47
CA ARG A 18 6.11 -26.25 -6.55
C ARG A 18 5.11 -25.17 -6.15
N LYS A 19 4.72 -25.14 -4.88
CA LYS A 19 3.82 -24.12 -4.36
C LYS A 19 4.48 -22.75 -4.47
N THR A 20 3.81 -21.82 -5.14
CA THR A 20 4.23 -20.43 -5.22
C THR A 20 3.58 -19.65 -4.09
N ILE A 21 4.38 -19.02 -3.23
CA ILE A 21 3.89 -18.16 -2.17
C ILE A 21 4.07 -16.71 -2.63
N VAL A 22 2.96 -16.02 -2.88
CA VAL A 22 2.95 -14.57 -3.11
C VAL A 22 2.86 -13.88 -1.76
N LYS A 23 3.85 -13.07 -1.43
CA LYS A 23 3.91 -12.26 -0.21
C LYS A 23 3.37 -10.88 -0.55
N LEU A 24 2.30 -10.45 0.14
CA LEU A 24 1.66 -9.15 -0.03
C LEU A 24 1.72 -8.35 1.27
N ALA A 25 2.10 -7.09 1.20
CA ALA A 25 2.12 -6.18 2.33
C ALA A 25 1.06 -5.09 2.19
N THR A 26 0.57 -4.58 3.31
CA THR A 26 -0.39 -3.46 3.34
C THR A 26 -0.37 -2.75 4.70
N LEU A 27 -0.75 -1.47 4.70
CA LEU A 27 -1.04 -0.72 5.93
C LEU A 27 -2.43 -1.03 6.49
N ALA A 28 -3.33 -1.66 5.71
CA ALA A 28 -4.65 -2.03 6.19
C ALA A 28 -4.54 -2.88 7.46
N PRO A 29 -5.12 -2.43 8.60
CA PRO A 29 -5.03 -3.14 9.86
C PRO A 29 -5.71 -4.51 9.80
N GLU A 30 -5.21 -5.45 10.58
CA GLU A 30 -5.79 -6.78 10.70
C GLU A 30 -7.24 -6.70 11.20
N GLY A 31 -8.13 -7.50 10.59
CA GLY A 31 -9.56 -7.53 10.95
C GLY A 31 -10.42 -6.47 10.26
N THR A 32 -9.85 -5.50 9.55
CA THR A 32 -10.62 -4.53 8.77
C THR A 32 -11.24 -5.16 7.51
N ALA A 33 -12.26 -4.49 6.95
CA ALA A 33 -12.88 -4.93 5.69
C ALA A 33 -11.85 -5.08 4.54
N TRP A 34 -10.88 -4.16 4.46
CA TRP A 34 -9.79 -4.22 3.49
C TRP A 34 -8.91 -5.45 3.65
N HIS A 35 -8.55 -5.79 4.90
CA HIS A 35 -7.80 -7.02 5.18
C HIS A 35 -8.64 -8.25 4.79
N GLY A 36 -9.95 -8.23 5.07
CA GLY A 36 -10.88 -9.28 4.66
C GLY A 36 -10.91 -9.50 3.14
N MET A 37 -11.00 -8.43 2.35
CA MET A 37 -10.96 -8.52 0.88
C MET A 37 -9.66 -9.16 0.36
N LEU A 38 -8.52 -8.84 0.96
CA LEU A 38 -7.24 -9.45 0.59
C LEU A 38 -7.19 -10.96 0.95
N ILE A 39 -7.80 -11.35 2.08
CA ILE A 39 -7.95 -12.76 2.45
C ILE A 39 -8.79 -13.50 1.41
N ASP A 40 -9.96 -12.93 1.04
CA ASP A 40 -10.86 -13.53 0.06
C ASP A 40 -10.18 -13.67 -1.30
N MET A 41 -9.49 -12.64 -1.78
CA MET A 41 -8.67 -12.70 -2.98
C MET A 41 -7.64 -13.85 -2.91
N GLY A 42 -6.97 -14.01 -1.76
CA GLY A 42 -6.02 -15.10 -1.56
C GLY A 42 -6.67 -16.49 -1.61
N GLN A 43 -7.90 -16.62 -1.10
CA GLN A 43 -8.66 -17.87 -1.18
C GLN A 43 -9.07 -18.19 -2.64
N GLU A 44 -9.48 -17.18 -3.39
CA GLU A 44 -9.81 -17.33 -4.80
C GLU A 44 -8.58 -17.73 -5.63
N TRP A 45 -7.44 -17.09 -5.42
CA TRP A 45 -6.18 -17.49 -6.08
C TRP A 45 -5.81 -18.94 -5.78
N LYS A 46 -5.94 -19.34 -4.51
CA LYS A 46 -5.67 -20.72 -4.10
C LYS A 46 -6.62 -21.72 -4.78
N LYS A 47 -7.91 -21.35 -4.92
CA LYS A 47 -8.91 -22.16 -5.60
C LYS A 47 -8.65 -22.24 -7.11
N ALA A 48 -8.47 -21.10 -7.78
CA ALA A 48 -8.23 -21.02 -9.22
C ALA A 48 -6.94 -21.75 -9.64
N SER A 49 -5.89 -21.65 -8.83
CA SER A 49 -4.60 -22.31 -9.08
C SER A 49 -4.53 -23.78 -8.64
N LYS A 50 -5.64 -24.39 -8.24
CA LYS A 50 -5.65 -25.76 -7.66
C LYS A 50 -4.64 -25.93 -6.52
N LYS A 51 -4.54 -24.90 -5.64
CA LYS A 51 -3.65 -24.83 -4.47
C LYS A 51 -2.15 -24.67 -4.79
N SER A 52 -1.79 -24.41 -6.04
CA SER A 52 -0.39 -24.16 -6.43
C SER A 52 0.09 -22.74 -6.08
N VAL A 53 -0.82 -21.77 -5.98
CA VAL A 53 -0.53 -20.40 -5.53
C VAL A 53 -1.17 -20.13 -4.18
N GLN A 54 -0.44 -19.49 -3.27
CA GLN A 54 -0.91 -19.09 -1.96
C GLN A 54 -0.51 -17.63 -1.71
N LEU A 55 -1.45 -16.82 -1.23
CA LEU A 55 -1.19 -15.47 -0.77
C LEU A 55 -0.82 -15.48 0.71
N ARG A 56 0.28 -14.81 1.07
CA ARG A 56 0.66 -14.52 2.45
C ARG A 56 0.60 -13.01 2.66
N ILE A 57 -0.33 -12.57 3.50
CA ILE A 57 -0.58 -11.15 3.77
C ILE A 57 0.21 -10.74 5.01
N TYR A 58 0.79 -9.53 4.97
CA TYR A 58 1.44 -8.82 6.07
C TYR A 58 0.67 -7.51 6.29
N PRO A 59 -0.37 -7.54 7.15
CA PRO A 59 -1.25 -6.39 7.39
C PRO A 59 -0.62 -5.37 8.35
N GLY A 60 -1.25 -4.19 8.48
CA GLY A 60 -0.97 -3.19 9.52
C GLY A 60 0.45 -2.64 9.52
N GLY A 61 1.14 -2.64 8.39
CA GLY A 61 2.50 -2.08 8.34
C GLY A 61 3.58 -2.88 9.09
N VAL A 62 3.32 -4.13 9.48
CA VAL A 62 4.26 -4.97 10.26
C VAL A 62 5.63 -5.16 9.61
N ILE A 63 5.76 -4.87 8.33
CA ILE A 63 7.02 -4.94 7.61
C ILE A 63 7.53 -3.56 7.15
N GLY A 64 6.98 -2.48 7.67
CA GLY A 64 7.33 -1.10 7.38
C GLY A 64 6.25 -0.36 6.60
N ASP A 65 6.47 0.92 6.38
CA ASP A 65 5.59 1.81 5.63
C ASP A 65 5.66 1.56 4.11
N GLU A 66 4.82 2.25 3.33
CA GLU A 66 4.68 2.04 1.88
C GLU A 66 6.00 2.18 1.12
N ARG A 67 6.86 3.11 1.52
CA ARG A 67 8.23 3.26 0.97
C ARG A 67 9.08 2.02 1.21
N ASP A 68 9.00 1.45 2.41
CA ASP A 68 9.66 0.20 2.75
C ASP A 68 9.10 -0.97 1.94
N MET A 69 7.78 -1.00 1.73
CA MET A 69 7.13 -2.02 0.91
C MET A 69 7.62 -1.94 -0.54
N VAL A 70 7.67 -0.74 -1.13
CA VAL A 70 8.22 -0.53 -2.49
C VAL A 70 9.66 -0.99 -2.57
N ARG A 71 10.50 -0.61 -1.62
CA ARG A 71 11.90 -1.05 -1.55
C ARG A 71 12.01 -2.58 -1.46
N LYS A 72 11.17 -3.21 -0.64
CA LYS A 72 11.15 -4.67 -0.46
C LYS A 72 10.63 -5.41 -1.68
N MET A 73 9.71 -4.83 -2.45
CA MET A 73 9.31 -5.36 -3.76
C MET A 73 10.47 -5.33 -4.75
N ARG A 74 11.21 -4.20 -4.83
CA ARG A 74 12.36 -4.06 -5.74
C ARG A 74 13.46 -5.11 -5.51
N ILE A 75 13.66 -5.54 -4.28
CA ILE A 75 14.66 -6.56 -3.92
C ILE A 75 14.07 -7.97 -3.77
N GLY A 76 12.80 -8.17 -4.13
CA GLY A 76 12.14 -9.48 -4.14
C GLY A 76 11.85 -10.08 -2.76
N GLN A 77 11.91 -9.29 -1.68
CA GLN A 77 11.52 -9.76 -0.34
C GLN A 77 10.01 -9.98 -0.22
N ILE A 78 9.22 -9.11 -0.87
CA ILE A 78 7.78 -9.29 -1.08
C ILE A 78 7.49 -9.21 -2.59
N HIS A 79 6.30 -9.64 -3.00
CA HIS A 79 5.95 -9.77 -4.41
C HIS A 79 4.82 -8.82 -4.81
N ALA A 80 4.03 -8.34 -3.84
CA ALA A 80 2.92 -7.42 -4.05
C ALA A 80 2.77 -6.50 -2.82
N ALA A 81 2.13 -5.36 -3.04
CA ALA A 81 1.69 -4.48 -1.97
C ALA A 81 0.33 -3.85 -2.32
N ALA A 82 -0.51 -3.66 -1.30
CA ALA A 82 -1.69 -2.80 -1.39
C ALA A 82 -1.32 -1.48 -0.70
N ILE A 83 -1.01 -0.49 -1.51
CA ILE A 83 -0.47 0.82 -1.12
C ILE A 83 -1.31 1.95 -1.70
N THR A 84 -1.20 3.13 -1.12
CA THR A 84 -1.87 4.33 -1.61
C THR A 84 -1.15 4.93 -2.82
N THR A 85 -1.73 5.96 -3.42
CA THR A 85 -1.07 6.74 -4.48
C THR A 85 0.21 7.42 -4.00
N GLU A 86 0.37 7.65 -2.68
CA GLU A 86 1.61 8.12 -2.09
C GLU A 86 2.71 7.07 -2.24
N GLY A 87 2.44 5.82 -1.86
CA GLY A 87 3.38 4.71 -2.07
C GLY A 87 3.67 4.46 -3.57
N LEU A 88 2.66 4.59 -4.44
CA LEU A 88 2.87 4.51 -5.89
C LEU A 88 3.76 5.63 -6.42
N SER A 89 3.72 6.83 -5.82
CA SER A 89 4.58 7.95 -6.22
C SER A 89 6.07 7.71 -5.97
N GLU A 90 6.43 6.77 -5.12
CA GLU A 90 7.81 6.30 -4.91
C GLU A 90 8.33 5.47 -6.11
N ILE A 91 7.43 4.99 -6.96
CA ILE A 91 7.76 4.25 -8.19
C ILE A 91 7.65 5.18 -9.39
N VAL A 92 6.51 5.86 -9.50
CA VAL A 92 6.16 6.79 -10.59
C VAL A 92 5.69 8.10 -9.95
N PRO A 93 6.54 9.15 -9.90
CA PRO A 93 6.24 10.41 -9.20
C PRO A 93 4.94 11.11 -9.63
N GLU A 94 4.47 10.85 -10.84
CA GLU A 94 3.24 11.45 -11.38
C GLU A 94 1.97 11.00 -10.65
N PHE A 95 2.00 9.91 -9.88
CA PHE A 95 0.90 9.57 -8.97
C PHE A 95 0.64 10.65 -7.93
N SER A 96 1.60 11.57 -7.71
CA SER A 96 1.39 12.75 -6.86
C SER A 96 0.28 13.68 -7.34
N ALA A 97 -0.18 13.57 -8.59
CA ALA A 97 -1.33 14.31 -9.09
C ALA A 97 -2.62 14.03 -8.30
N TYR A 98 -2.75 12.81 -7.71
CA TYR A 98 -3.93 12.42 -6.95
C TYR A 98 -4.05 13.05 -5.56
N PHE A 99 -2.98 13.62 -5.03
CA PHE A 99 -3.02 14.28 -3.72
C PHE A 99 -2.66 15.77 -3.76
N VAL A 100 -2.88 16.40 -4.91
CA VAL A 100 -2.82 17.86 -5.00
C VAL A 100 -3.96 18.47 -4.16
N PRO A 101 -3.65 19.30 -3.16
CA PRO A 101 -4.66 19.85 -2.27
C PRO A 101 -5.74 20.61 -3.04
N LEU A 102 -7.01 20.34 -2.71
CA LEU A 102 -8.20 21.01 -3.27
C LEU A 102 -8.40 20.85 -4.80
N ALA A 103 -7.64 19.96 -5.44
CA ALA A 103 -7.80 19.71 -6.87
C ALA A 103 -9.11 18.98 -7.20
N PHE A 104 -9.57 18.12 -6.30
CA PHE A 104 -10.76 17.31 -6.48
C PHE A 104 -11.88 17.78 -5.57
N GLN A 105 -13.10 17.92 -6.11
CA GLN A 105 -14.29 18.33 -5.37
C GLN A 105 -15.23 17.15 -5.10
N ASN A 106 -15.15 16.10 -5.91
CA ASN A 106 -16.03 14.92 -5.85
C ASN A 106 -15.37 13.73 -6.56
N SER A 107 -15.94 12.54 -6.41
CA SER A 107 -15.43 11.31 -7.04
C SER A 107 -15.43 11.38 -8.58
N LYS A 108 -16.32 12.17 -9.17
CA LYS A 108 -16.35 12.31 -10.64
C LYS A 108 -15.06 12.95 -11.14
N ASP A 109 -14.56 14.00 -10.47
CA ASP A 109 -13.30 14.67 -10.85
C ASP A 109 -12.13 13.69 -10.79
N ILE A 110 -12.10 12.82 -9.77
CA ILE A 110 -11.08 11.79 -9.62
C ILE A 110 -11.17 10.77 -10.75
N ASN A 111 -12.37 10.31 -11.08
CA ASN A 111 -12.61 9.35 -12.15
C ASN A 111 -12.21 9.91 -13.52
N ASP A 112 -12.60 11.15 -13.82
CA ASP A 112 -12.26 11.82 -15.08
C ASP A 112 -10.74 11.94 -15.25
N VAL A 113 -10.03 12.32 -14.18
CA VAL A 113 -8.56 12.42 -14.19
C VAL A 113 -7.92 11.02 -14.29
N THR A 114 -8.47 10.04 -13.60
CA THR A 114 -7.97 8.66 -13.65
C THR A 114 -8.10 8.07 -15.04
N GLU A 115 -9.23 8.26 -15.71
CA GLU A 115 -9.44 7.79 -17.08
C GLU A 115 -8.37 8.31 -18.05
N VAL A 116 -7.95 9.57 -17.87
CA VAL A 116 -6.93 10.20 -18.72
C VAL A 116 -5.51 9.77 -18.36
N LEU A 117 -5.19 9.72 -17.06
CA LEU A 117 -3.81 9.50 -16.60
C LEU A 117 -3.43 8.01 -16.51
N LEU A 118 -4.37 7.13 -16.16
CA LEU A 118 -4.09 5.75 -15.80
C LEU A 118 -3.31 4.98 -16.87
N PRO A 119 -3.64 5.06 -18.17
CA PRO A 119 -2.89 4.32 -19.18
C PRO A 119 -1.39 4.69 -19.22
N SER A 120 -1.07 5.97 -19.06
CA SER A 120 0.32 6.43 -18.99
C SER A 120 1.02 6.03 -17.70
N LEU A 121 0.30 6.02 -16.57
CA LEU A 121 0.83 5.63 -15.26
C LEU A 121 1.11 4.13 -15.21
N GLU A 122 0.21 3.30 -15.77
CA GLU A 122 0.42 1.85 -15.90
C GLU A 122 1.65 1.54 -16.73
N GLN A 123 1.80 2.18 -17.91
CA GLN A 123 2.98 2.02 -18.73
C GLN A 123 4.27 2.36 -17.98
N LYS A 124 4.29 3.48 -17.23
CA LYS A 124 5.44 3.87 -16.42
C LYS A 124 5.73 2.91 -15.28
N LEU A 125 4.69 2.33 -14.66
CA LEU A 125 4.88 1.27 -13.66
C LEU A 125 5.55 0.04 -14.29
N GLU A 126 5.09 -0.39 -15.47
CA GLU A 126 5.69 -1.53 -16.19
C GLU A 126 7.15 -1.26 -16.58
N GLU A 127 7.47 -0.05 -17.05
CA GLU A 127 8.85 0.38 -17.35
C GLU A 127 9.75 0.32 -16.10
N ASN A 128 9.17 0.49 -14.91
CA ASN A 128 9.85 0.36 -13.62
C ASN A 128 9.79 -1.07 -13.03
N GLY A 129 9.24 -2.05 -13.76
CA GLY A 129 9.17 -3.46 -13.36
C GLY A 129 8.01 -3.79 -12.42
N PHE A 130 6.95 -2.97 -12.39
CA PHE A 130 5.76 -3.17 -11.58
C PHE A 130 4.52 -3.28 -12.46
N ILE A 131 3.53 -4.04 -12.01
CA ILE A 131 2.24 -4.19 -12.66
C ILE A 131 1.16 -3.70 -11.70
N LEU A 132 0.33 -2.76 -12.16
CA LEU A 132 -0.86 -2.35 -11.42
C LEU A 132 -1.97 -3.40 -11.63
N LEU A 133 -2.44 -3.99 -10.55
CA LEU A 133 -3.53 -4.97 -10.61
C LEU A 133 -4.90 -4.32 -10.44
N HIS A 134 -4.98 -3.28 -9.64
CA HIS A 134 -6.21 -2.55 -9.37
C HIS A 134 -5.89 -1.16 -8.81
N LEU A 135 -6.69 -0.17 -9.16
CA LEU A 135 -6.73 1.14 -8.55
C LEU A 135 -8.17 1.42 -8.11
N GLY A 136 -8.35 1.83 -6.86
CA GLY A 136 -9.68 2.09 -6.31
C GLY A 136 -9.67 3.21 -5.28
N GLU A 137 -10.83 3.83 -5.08
CA GLU A 137 -11.00 4.89 -4.08
C GLU A 137 -11.06 4.30 -2.67
N LEU A 138 -10.33 4.93 -1.74
CA LEU A 138 -10.39 4.64 -0.31
C LEU A 138 -11.34 5.59 0.45
N GLY A 139 -11.74 6.68 -0.18
CA GLY A 139 -12.55 7.75 0.40
C GLY A 139 -11.77 9.03 0.65
N TRP A 140 -12.46 10.03 1.21
CA TRP A 140 -11.89 11.35 1.48
C TRP A 140 -11.01 11.33 2.72
N VAL A 141 -9.91 12.08 2.67
CA VAL A 141 -9.02 12.30 3.81
C VAL A 141 -9.57 13.42 4.68
N TYR A 142 -9.63 13.20 5.98
CA TYR A 142 -10.05 14.16 6.99
C TYR A 142 -8.92 14.45 7.98
N TRP A 143 -9.00 15.62 8.61
CA TRP A 143 -8.14 15.97 9.73
C TRP A 143 -8.74 15.48 11.04
N PHE A 144 -7.96 14.73 11.79
CA PHE A 144 -8.27 14.30 13.16
C PHE A 144 -7.35 15.05 14.11
N THR A 145 -7.93 15.78 15.06
CA THR A 145 -7.18 16.71 15.91
C THR A 145 -7.68 16.63 17.35
N SER A 146 -6.78 16.82 18.32
CA SER A 146 -7.12 16.81 19.76
C SER A 146 -7.92 18.03 20.20
N LYS A 147 -7.97 19.08 19.39
CA LYS A 147 -8.75 20.32 19.60
C LYS A 147 -9.45 20.70 18.32
N PRO A 148 -10.66 21.30 18.38
CA PRO A 148 -11.35 21.77 17.18
C PRO A 148 -10.48 22.73 16.37
N ILE A 149 -10.46 22.54 15.06
CA ILE A 149 -9.85 23.45 14.09
C ILE A 149 -10.94 24.00 13.16
N LYS A 150 -10.83 25.26 12.77
CA LYS A 150 -11.75 25.94 11.84
C LYS A 150 -11.05 26.43 10.58
N THR A 151 -9.77 26.71 10.69
CA THR A 151 -8.96 27.24 9.60
C THR A 151 -7.64 26.48 9.52
N PRO A 152 -6.96 26.51 8.36
CA PRO A 152 -5.62 25.94 8.23
C PRO A 152 -4.60 26.54 9.22
N MET A 153 -4.82 27.80 9.65
CA MET A 153 -3.93 28.46 10.60
C MET A 153 -3.95 27.80 11.98
N ASP A 154 -5.08 27.21 12.37
CA ASP A 154 -5.21 26.52 13.67
C ASP A 154 -4.29 25.30 13.74
N LEU A 155 -3.99 24.66 12.60
CA LEU A 155 -3.04 23.54 12.52
C LEU A 155 -1.61 23.94 12.88
N LYS A 156 -1.23 25.23 12.80
CA LYS A 156 0.11 25.68 13.19
C LYS A 156 0.41 25.49 14.67
N THR A 157 -0.63 25.37 15.48
CA THR A 157 -0.51 25.11 16.94
C THR A 157 -0.44 23.62 17.26
N MET A 158 -0.61 22.76 16.24
CA MET A 158 -0.66 21.32 16.39
C MET A 158 0.69 20.67 16.09
N LYS A 159 0.92 19.52 16.68
CA LYS A 159 2.00 18.58 16.32
C LYS A 159 1.44 17.62 15.27
N ILE A 160 1.80 17.86 14.02
CA ILE A 160 1.20 17.19 12.88
C ILE A 160 1.98 15.93 12.52
N PHE A 161 1.31 14.79 12.48
CA PHE A 161 1.90 13.58 11.92
C PHE A 161 2.33 13.81 10.48
N THR A 162 3.53 13.40 10.15
CA THR A 162 4.05 13.25 8.79
C THR A 162 4.76 11.91 8.66
N TRP A 163 4.84 11.39 7.45
CA TRP A 163 5.48 10.09 7.20
C TRP A 163 6.99 10.18 7.42
N ALA A 164 7.54 9.27 8.22
CA ALA A 164 8.98 9.17 8.41
C ALA A 164 9.68 8.91 7.06
N GLY A 165 10.69 9.72 6.74
CA GLY A 165 11.42 9.64 5.47
C GLY A 165 10.84 10.51 4.35
N ASP A 166 9.72 11.19 4.55
CA ASP A 166 9.20 12.17 3.61
C ASP A 166 9.79 13.58 3.86
N PHE A 167 11.08 13.70 3.69
CA PHE A 167 11.82 14.95 3.92
C PHE A 167 11.36 16.11 3.04
N LYS A 168 10.69 15.83 1.91
CA LYS A 168 10.19 16.88 1.01
C LYS A 168 8.98 17.57 1.63
N TRP A 169 7.98 16.80 2.07
CA TRP A 169 6.78 17.34 2.69
C TRP A 169 7.06 17.91 4.07
N GLU A 170 7.90 17.25 4.87
CA GLU A 170 8.36 17.75 6.17
C GLU A 170 8.90 19.19 6.03
N ARG A 171 9.86 19.41 5.12
CA ARG A 171 10.41 20.77 4.88
C ARG A 171 9.39 21.76 4.36
N LEU A 172 8.40 21.34 3.57
CA LEU A 172 7.33 22.22 3.11
C LEU A 172 6.43 22.66 4.27
N TRP A 173 6.06 21.76 5.15
CA TRP A 173 5.30 22.06 6.36
C TRP A 173 6.04 23.03 7.27
N GLU A 174 7.33 22.77 7.56
CA GLU A 174 8.18 23.66 8.35
C GLU A 174 8.29 25.07 7.75
N LYS A 175 8.56 25.16 6.45
CA LYS A 175 8.61 26.46 5.75
C LYS A 175 7.30 27.22 5.79
N ALA A 176 6.18 26.53 5.80
CA ALA A 176 4.86 27.13 5.93
C ALA A 176 4.50 27.51 7.39
N GLY A 177 5.41 27.22 8.34
CA GLY A 177 5.25 27.55 9.76
C GLY A 177 4.39 26.57 10.54
N TYR A 178 4.28 25.33 10.07
CA TYR A 178 3.66 24.22 10.80
C TYR A 178 4.71 23.42 11.57
N ASN A 179 4.25 22.49 12.40
CA ASN A 179 5.11 21.66 13.25
C ASN A 179 4.93 20.17 12.89
N PRO A 180 5.58 19.69 11.81
CA PRO A 180 5.52 18.29 11.41
C PRO A 180 6.32 17.43 12.39
N VAL A 181 5.81 16.23 12.65
CA VAL A 181 6.46 15.20 13.48
C VAL A 181 6.51 13.91 12.66
N PRO A 182 7.68 13.56 12.13
CA PRO A 182 7.82 12.36 11.31
C PRO A 182 7.78 11.09 12.17
N LEU A 183 6.82 10.22 11.88
CA LEU A 183 6.63 8.92 12.54
C LEU A 183 6.34 7.83 11.50
N ALA A 184 6.61 6.58 11.86
CA ALA A 184 6.05 5.44 11.14
C ALA A 184 4.53 5.34 11.41
N SER A 185 3.77 4.80 10.46
CA SER A 185 2.30 4.66 10.61
C SER A 185 1.89 3.83 11.81
N VAL A 186 2.66 2.81 12.12
CA VAL A 186 2.43 1.94 13.30
C VAL A 186 2.58 2.67 14.63
N ASP A 187 3.24 3.82 14.65
CA ASP A 187 3.50 4.64 15.85
C ASP A 187 2.48 5.78 16.04
N ILE A 188 1.49 5.93 15.13
CA ILE A 188 0.49 7.01 15.24
C ILE A 188 -0.28 6.90 16.55
N LEU A 189 -0.79 5.73 16.90
CA LEU A 189 -1.57 5.54 18.14
C LEU A 189 -0.75 5.86 19.39
N SER A 190 0.47 5.35 19.47
CA SER A 190 1.36 5.64 20.61
C SER A 190 1.78 7.11 20.64
N GLY A 191 1.99 7.72 19.48
CA GLY A 191 2.27 9.15 19.35
C GLY A 191 1.14 10.03 19.84
N LEU A 192 -0.13 9.65 19.58
CA LEU A 192 -1.32 10.33 20.10
C LEU A 192 -1.44 10.15 21.61
N GLN A 193 -1.25 8.94 22.13
CA GLN A 193 -1.35 8.63 23.56
C GLN A 193 -0.31 9.36 24.40
N THR A 194 0.89 9.52 23.87
CA THR A 194 2.00 10.22 24.54
C THR A 194 1.99 11.73 24.32
N GLY A 195 1.12 12.24 23.44
CA GLY A 195 1.12 13.64 23.03
C GLY A 195 2.34 14.05 22.19
N LEU A 196 3.05 13.10 21.61
CA LEU A 196 4.11 13.35 20.62
C LEU A 196 3.53 13.99 19.36
N ILE A 197 2.36 13.50 18.92
CA ILE A 197 1.48 14.14 17.94
C ILE A 197 0.11 14.41 18.56
N ASN A 198 -0.63 15.36 17.98
CA ASN A 198 -2.01 15.64 18.37
C ASN A 198 -2.90 15.99 17.17
N SER A 199 -2.39 15.72 15.97
CA SER A 199 -3.08 15.95 14.71
C SER A 199 -2.52 15.02 13.64
N PHE A 200 -3.41 14.41 12.86
CA PHE A 200 -3.05 13.61 11.68
C PHE A 200 -4.19 13.66 10.66
N SER A 201 -3.86 13.38 9.41
CA SER A 201 -4.84 13.29 8.32
C SER A 201 -4.90 11.88 7.79
N THR A 202 -6.11 11.35 7.64
CA THR A 202 -6.35 10.03 7.07
C THR A 202 -7.82 9.86 6.68
N ILE A 203 -8.15 8.71 6.10
CA ILE A 203 -9.54 8.30 5.88
C ILE A 203 -10.19 7.83 7.20
N PRO A 204 -11.52 8.02 7.39
CA PRO A 204 -12.19 7.64 8.62
C PRO A 204 -12.05 6.17 8.98
N LEU A 205 -12.04 5.29 7.97
CA LEU A 205 -11.89 3.85 8.20
C LEU A 205 -10.57 3.51 8.91
N TYR A 206 -9.48 4.19 8.54
CA TYR A 206 -8.18 3.97 9.17
C TYR A 206 -8.09 4.62 10.55
N ALA A 207 -8.76 5.76 10.76
CA ALA A 207 -8.78 6.44 12.06
C ALA A 207 -9.57 5.67 13.13
N LEU A 208 -10.48 4.77 12.74
CA LEU A 208 -11.34 3.98 13.62
C LEU A 208 -10.84 2.54 13.84
N SER A 209 -9.75 2.15 13.21
CA SER A 209 -9.13 0.81 13.32
C SER A 209 -7.95 0.76 14.35
#